data_f3d2188a853968de5e9be3b8447dcb5f
#
_entry.id   f3d2188a853968de5e9be3b8447dcb5f
#
_cell.length_a   1.000
_cell.length_b   1.000
_cell.length_c   1.000
_cell.angle_alpha   90.00
_cell.angle_beta   90.00
_cell.angle_gamma   90.00
#
_symmetry.space_group_name_H-M   'P 1'
#
loop_
_entity.id
_entity.type
_entity.pdbx_description
1 polymer ?
#
loop_
_entity_poly.entity_id
_entity_poly.type
_entity_poly.pdbx_seq_one_letter_code
_entity_poly.pdbx_strand_id
1 'polypeptide(L)'
;MFSSTERTAWLEEMGQELLDVLVIGGGITGAGILLDAQSRGMRTGLIEMQDFAEGTSSRSTKLVHGGLRYLKQFEIKLVAEVGKERAIVYENAPHVTTPEWMMLPLVEGGTFGSFSTSIGLRVYDQLAGVKRHERRTMLSKEETLRYEPLLRSEHLVGGGRYVEYKTDDARLTVEVLKAAIGYGGRAVNYTKAESLVYHNGKVVGVEVRDVLSGKTYTIRAKKIINATGPWVDELREKDGSKSGKSLHLTKGIHLVIDQVHFPLQQAVYFDVPDGRMIFAIPREGKTYVGTTDTNYKGDILEPGVTVEDQDYILEATNQMFNVELRPEHVESTWSGLRPLIHEDGKDPSELSRKDEIFISKSGLMSIAGGKLTGYRKMAERIIDMVAEQFKTEENRIYLASRTHDILLGGG
;
A
#
# COMPACT_ATOMS: atom_id res chain seq x y z
N MET A 1 17.58 20.12 -1.21
CA MET A 1 17.02 19.47 -2.41
C MET A 1 17.05 17.97 -2.18
N PHE A 2 16.08 17.18 -2.67
CA PHE A 2 16.14 15.71 -2.55
C PHE A 2 17.26 15.17 -3.45
N SER A 3 18.38 14.80 -2.84
CA SER A 3 19.59 14.37 -3.55
C SER A 3 20.35 13.36 -2.73
N SER A 4 20.93 12.36 -3.39
CA SER A 4 21.81 11.38 -2.77
C SER A 4 23.10 12.00 -2.21
N THR A 5 23.51 13.15 -2.71
CA THR A 5 24.69 13.90 -2.21
C THR A 5 24.47 14.51 -0.84
N GLU A 6 23.22 14.82 -0.47
CA GLU A 6 22.88 15.39 0.83
C GLU A 6 22.77 14.31 1.94
N ARG A 7 22.78 13.05 1.59
CA ARG A 7 22.46 11.93 2.47
C ARG A 7 23.35 11.88 3.72
N THR A 8 24.66 12.01 3.57
CA THR A 8 25.61 12.00 4.70
C THR A 8 25.42 13.23 5.59
N ALA A 9 25.25 14.41 4.99
CA ALA A 9 25.01 15.65 5.74
C ALA A 9 23.73 15.55 6.58
N TRP A 10 22.64 15.01 6.02
CA TRP A 10 21.39 14.82 6.75
C TRP A 10 21.52 13.81 7.90
N LEU A 11 22.31 12.73 7.76
CA LEU A 11 22.57 11.81 8.85
C LEU A 11 23.35 12.49 9.99
N GLU A 12 24.35 13.29 9.67
CA GLU A 12 25.14 14.06 10.64
C GLU A 12 24.25 15.09 11.36
N GLU A 13 23.43 15.84 10.64
CA GLU A 13 22.48 16.80 11.21
C GLU A 13 21.47 16.13 12.13
N MET A 14 20.82 15.03 11.69
CA MET A 14 19.88 14.29 12.52
C MET A 14 20.55 13.67 13.76
N GLY A 15 21.84 13.34 13.68
CA GLY A 15 22.60 12.84 14.83
C GLY A 15 22.93 13.93 15.86
N GLN A 16 22.95 15.19 15.47
CA GLN A 16 23.27 16.33 16.35
C GLN A 16 22.02 17.03 16.91
N GLU A 17 20.88 16.92 16.23
CA GLU A 17 19.64 17.60 16.61
C GLU A 17 18.70 16.68 17.40
N LEU A 18 17.84 17.28 18.23
CA LEU A 18 16.71 16.60 18.82
C LEU A 18 15.48 16.82 17.88
N LEU A 19 15.05 15.75 17.24
CA LEU A 19 13.85 15.77 16.41
C LEU A 19 12.58 15.78 17.27
N ASP A 20 11.50 16.32 16.74
CA ASP A 20 10.16 16.11 17.31
C ASP A 20 9.69 14.69 17.01
N VAL A 21 9.87 14.23 15.77
CA VAL A 21 9.45 12.90 15.30
C VAL A 21 10.56 12.24 14.49
N LEU A 22 10.84 10.97 14.77
CA LEU A 22 11.63 10.08 13.91
C LEU A 22 10.74 8.96 13.38
N VAL A 23 10.71 8.82 12.07
CA VAL A 23 9.99 7.75 11.37
C VAL A 23 10.97 6.67 10.92
N ILE A 24 10.69 5.42 11.25
CA ILE A 24 11.45 4.26 10.81
C ILE A 24 10.63 3.55 9.74
N GLY A 25 11.13 3.52 8.50
CA GLY A 25 10.50 2.93 7.34
C GLY A 25 10.14 3.96 6.26
N GLY A 26 10.71 3.78 5.06
CA GLY A 26 10.55 4.67 3.90
C GLY A 26 9.56 4.17 2.85
N GLY A 27 8.59 3.33 3.24
CA GLY A 27 7.44 3.00 2.41
C GLY A 27 6.40 4.13 2.39
N ILE A 28 5.30 3.93 1.68
CA ILE A 28 4.25 4.96 1.48
C ILE A 28 3.66 5.48 2.80
N THR A 29 3.52 4.62 3.81
CA THR A 29 3.01 5.02 5.14
C THR A 29 4.00 5.94 5.84
N GLY A 30 5.29 5.57 5.89
CA GLY A 30 6.33 6.42 6.49
C GLY A 30 6.51 7.74 5.75
N ALA A 31 6.47 7.72 4.41
CA ALA A 31 6.50 8.93 3.58
C ALA A 31 5.32 9.86 3.89
N GLY A 32 4.11 9.30 4.02
CA GLY A 32 2.91 10.04 4.41
C GLY A 32 3.04 10.66 5.81
N ILE A 33 3.58 9.91 6.77
CA ILE A 33 3.82 10.39 8.14
C ILE A 33 4.83 11.55 8.15
N LEU A 34 5.93 11.43 7.40
CA LEU A 34 6.92 12.50 7.25
C LEU A 34 6.27 13.78 6.68
N LEU A 35 5.46 13.63 5.61
CA LEU A 35 4.78 14.74 4.99
C LEU A 35 3.77 15.41 5.94
N ASP A 36 2.95 14.62 6.61
CA ASP A 36 1.93 15.16 7.50
C ASP A 36 2.56 15.87 8.70
N ALA A 37 3.52 15.25 9.38
CA ALA A 37 4.21 15.84 10.52
C ALA A 37 4.95 17.14 10.14
N GLN A 38 5.71 17.11 9.04
CA GLN A 38 6.49 18.25 8.59
C GLN A 38 5.59 19.41 8.13
N SER A 39 4.48 19.11 7.43
CA SER A 39 3.53 20.15 7.01
C SER A 39 2.80 20.83 8.17
N ARG A 40 2.76 20.20 9.35
CA ARG A 40 2.26 20.79 10.61
C ARG A 40 3.32 21.55 11.39
N GLY A 41 4.59 21.55 10.96
CA GLY A 41 5.71 22.26 11.59
C GLY A 41 6.45 21.42 12.63
N MET A 42 6.31 20.09 12.65
CA MET A 42 7.12 19.19 13.47
C MET A 42 8.46 18.95 12.79
N ARG A 43 9.58 19.10 13.52
CA ARG A 43 10.90 18.73 13.02
C ARG A 43 11.00 17.22 12.89
N THR A 44 10.98 16.71 11.67
CA THR A 44 10.81 15.28 11.41
C THR A 44 11.92 14.72 10.53
N GLY A 45 12.47 13.57 10.95
CA GLY A 45 13.38 12.75 10.16
C GLY A 45 12.77 11.38 9.82
N LEU A 46 13.21 10.80 8.72
CA LEU A 46 12.85 9.44 8.31
C LEU A 46 14.10 8.68 7.90
N ILE A 47 14.17 7.42 8.33
CA ILE A 47 15.22 6.46 7.93
C ILE A 47 14.59 5.24 7.28
N GLU A 48 15.27 4.70 6.25
CA GLU A 48 14.89 3.48 5.53
C GLU A 48 16.12 2.58 5.37
N MET A 49 15.97 1.28 5.67
CA MET A 49 17.10 0.34 5.64
C MET A 49 17.54 -0.06 4.24
N GLN A 50 16.63 -0.03 3.27
CA GLN A 50 16.87 -0.34 1.85
C GLN A 50 16.70 0.94 1.02
N ASP A 51 16.29 0.83 -0.24
CA ASP A 51 15.83 1.99 -0.98
C ASP A 51 14.39 2.36 -0.58
N PHE A 52 13.99 3.60 -0.87
CA PHE A 52 12.62 4.02 -0.61
C PHE A 52 11.63 3.18 -1.42
N ALA A 53 10.51 2.85 -0.80
CA ALA A 53 9.47 2.01 -1.35
C ALA A 53 9.85 0.54 -1.63
N GLU A 54 11.04 0.06 -1.29
CA GLU A 54 11.55 -1.28 -1.66
C GLU A 54 10.66 -2.43 -1.19
N GLY A 55 9.97 -2.28 -0.06
CA GLY A 55 9.04 -3.30 0.45
C GLY A 55 7.71 -3.34 -0.31
N THR A 56 6.60 -3.45 0.40
CA THR A 56 5.24 -3.57 -0.16
C THR A 56 4.86 -2.39 -1.07
N SER A 57 5.47 -1.22 -0.86
CA SER A 57 5.12 0.04 -1.55
C SER A 57 5.56 0.13 -3.01
N SER A 58 6.34 -0.84 -3.52
CA SER A 58 6.65 -0.99 -4.95
C SER A 58 6.18 -2.32 -5.52
N ARG A 59 5.65 -3.20 -4.67
CA ARG A 59 5.33 -4.59 -5.01
C ARG A 59 3.81 -4.87 -4.94
N SER A 60 3.00 -3.83 -5.13
CA SER A 60 1.53 -3.91 -5.16
C SER A 60 0.99 -4.26 -6.55
N THR A 61 -0.33 -4.33 -6.69
CA THR A 61 -1.01 -4.44 -7.99
C THR A 61 -0.97 -3.13 -8.78
N LYS A 62 -0.27 -2.10 -8.28
CA LYS A 62 -0.12 -0.78 -8.91
C LYS A 62 -1.45 -0.08 -9.19
N LEU A 63 -2.39 -0.26 -8.25
CA LEU A 63 -3.71 0.36 -8.25
C LEU A 63 -3.96 1.15 -6.96
N VAL A 64 -4.48 2.35 -7.11
CA VAL A 64 -5.14 3.12 -6.04
C VAL A 64 -6.62 2.82 -6.18
N HIS A 65 -7.12 1.85 -5.41
CA HIS A 65 -8.45 1.29 -5.57
C HIS A 65 -9.25 1.25 -4.27
N GLY A 66 -10.59 1.40 -4.40
CA GLY A 66 -11.50 1.44 -3.26
C GLY A 66 -11.82 0.08 -2.64
N GLY A 67 -11.44 -1.02 -3.30
CA GLY A 67 -11.63 -2.37 -2.77
C GLY A 67 -13.08 -2.85 -2.81
N LEU A 68 -13.65 -3.03 -4.01
CA LEU A 68 -15.01 -3.53 -4.24
C LEU A 68 -15.35 -4.80 -3.43
N ARG A 69 -14.36 -5.67 -3.16
CA ARG A 69 -14.52 -6.89 -2.36
C ARG A 69 -15.03 -6.60 -0.93
N TYR A 70 -14.72 -5.44 -0.33
CA TYR A 70 -15.16 -5.10 1.03
C TYR A 70 -16.64 -4.78 1.14
N LEU A 71 -17.30 -4.40 0.03
CA LEU A 71 -18.77 -4.28 0.01
C LEU A 71 -19.45 -5.61 0.29
N LYS A 72 -18.86 -6.75 -0.13
CA LYS A 72 -19.35 -8.08 0.23
C LYS A 72 -19.26 -8.38 1.72
N GLN A 73 -18.27 -7.81 2.39
CA GLN A 73 -18.04 -7.97 3.83
C GLN A 73 -18.80 -6.93 4.66
N PHE A 74 -19.69 -6.15 4.03
CA PHE A 74 -20.46 -5.05 4.66
C PHE A 74 -19.59 -3.98 5.33
N GLU A 75 -18.34 -3.84 4.92
CA GLU A 75 -17.38 -2.84 5.41
C GLU A 75 -17.62 -1.45 4.78
N ILE A 76 -18.85 -0.94 4.88
CA ILE A 76 -19.32 0.29 4.20
C ILE A 76 -18.47 1.51 4.58
N LYS A 77 -18.10 1.63 5.86
CA LYS A 77 -17.28 2.77 6.35
C LYS A 77 -15.89 2.75 5.75
N LEU A 78 -15.26 1.57 5.65
CA LEU A 78 -13.94 1.41 5.05
C LEU A 78 -13.97 1.75 3.56
N VAL A 79 -14.99 1.29 2.83
CA VAL A 79 -15.16 1.60 1.40
C VAL A 79 -15.36 3.09 1.18
N ALA A 80 -16.14 3.76 2.02
CA ALA A 80 -16.35 5.21 1.93
C ALA A 80 -15.06 6.00 2.21
N GLU A 81 -14.29 5.61 3.23
CA GLU A 81 -13.01 6.24 3.55
C GLU A 81 -12.00 6.05 2.42
N VAL A 82 -11.80 4.80 1.99
CA VAL A 82 -10.84 4.46 0.92
C VAL A 82 -11.26 5.08 -0.42
N GLY A 83 -12.56 5.17 -0.69
CA GLY A 83 -13.07 5.85 -1.89
C GLY A 83 -12.76 7.35 -1.91
N LYS A 84 -12.91 8.04 -0.78
CA LYS A 84 -12.52 9.46 -0.63
C LYS A 84 -11.01 9.64 -0.79
N GLU A 85 -10.22 8.81 -0.10
CA GLU A 85 -8.76 8.87 -0.20
C GLU A 85 -8.27 8.61 -1.63
N ARG A 86 -8.91 7.72 -2.38
CA ARG A 86 -8.63 7.48 -3.78
C ARG A 86 -8.74 8.76 -4.61
N ALA A 87 -9.81 9.53 -4.42
CA ALA A 87 -10.02 10.79 -5.10
C ALA A 87 -8.95 11.82 -4.73
N ILE A 88 -8.64 11.96 -3.43
CA ILE A 88 -7.61 12.87 -2.93
C ILE A 88 -6.23 12.52 -3.51
N VAL A 89 -5.87 11.23 -3.51
CA VAL A 89 -4.58 10.78 -4.07
C VAL A 89 -4.48 11.13 -5.56
N TYR A 90 -5.56 10.95 -6.32
CA TYR A 90 -5.60 11.33 -7.73
C TYR A 90 -5.48 12.86 -7.91
N GLU A 91 -6.22 13.65 -7.14
CA GLU A 91 -6.17 15.10 -7.21
C GLU A 91 -4.80 15.66 -6.84
N ASN A 92 -4.13 15.06 -5.86
CA ASN A 92 -2.80 15.48 -5.42
C ASN A 92 -1.67 15.00 -6.34
N ALA A 93 -1.86 13.91 -7.09
CA ALA A 93 -0.82 13.25 -7.90
C ALA A 93 -1.34 12.77 -9.27
N PRO A 94 -1.94 13.62 -10.11
CA PRO A 94 -2.54 13.22 -11.38
C PRO A 94 -1.51 12.71 -12.40
N HIS A 95 -0.24 13.05 -12.23
CA HIS A 95 0.86 12.60 -13.09
C HIS A 95 1.39 11.19 -12.77
N VAL A 96 1.06 10.64 -11.59
CA VAL A 96 1.41 9.27 -11.20
C VAL A 96 0.19 8.40 -10.93
N THR A 97 -1.01 8.98 -10.96
CA THR A 97 -2.26 8.27 -10.71
C THR A 97 -3.26 8.63 -11.79
N THR A 98 -3.68 7.68 -12.61
CA THR A 98 -4.54 7.93 -13.77
C THR A 98 -5.77 7.01 -13.77
N PRO A 99 -6.95 7.50 -14.22
CA PRO A 99 -8.14 6.67 -14.34
C PRO A 99 -7.89 5.46 -15.25
N GLU A 100 -8.33 4.30 -14.79
CA GLU A 100 -8.26 3.03 -15.55
C GLU A 100 -9.62 2.34 -15.52
N TRP A 101 -10.15 2.03 -16.71
CA TRP A 101 -11.38 1.29 -16.81
C TRP A 101 -11.16 -0.19 -16.50
N MET A 102 -11.92 -0.69 -15.53
CA MET A 102 -11.89 -2.07 -15.07
C MET A 102 -13.14 -2.80 -15.57
N MET A 103 -12.97 -3.99 -16.10
CA MET A 103 -14.04 -4.94 -16.39
C MET A 103 -14.11 -5.99 -15.28
N LEU A 104 -15.31 -6.20 -14.74
CA LEU A 104 -15.64 -7.31 -13.85
C LEU A 104 -16.53 -8.28 -14.66
N PRO A 105 -16.01 -9.36 -15.25
CA PRO A 105 -16.81 -10.38 -15.89
C PRO A 105 -17.76 -11.04 -14.89
N LEU A 106 -19.00 -11.27 -15.30
CA LEU A 106 -19.99 -11.99 -14.51
C LEU A 106 -20.19 -13.36 -15.14
N VAL A 107 -19.85 -14.41 -14.38
CA VAL A 107 -19.94 -15.80 -14.83
C VAL A 107 -21.00 -16.55 -14.03
N GLU A 108 -21.60 -17.58 -14.64
CA GLU A 108 -22.55 -18.48 -13.98
C GLU A 108 -21.90 -19.17 -12.78
N GLY A 109 -22.56 -19.12 -11.62
CA GLY A 109 -22.02 -19.70 -10.39
C GLY A 109 -20.84 -18.94 -9.77
N GLY A 110 -20.42 -17.83 -10.38
CA GLY A 110 -19.33 -17.00 -9.89
C GLY A 110 -19.65 -16.23 -8.59
N THR A 111 -18.60 -15.63 -8.06
CA THR A 111 -18.64 -14.86 -6.80
C THR A 111 -19.60 -13.66 -6.85
N PHE A 112 -19.83 -13.11 -8.05
CA PHE A 112 -20.63 -11.90 -8.27
C PHE A 112 -21.84 -12.19 -9.17
N GLY A 113 -23.06 -12.11 -8.62
CA GLY A 113 -24.29 -12.12 -9.42
C GLY A 113 -24.57 -10.74 -10.03
N SER A 114 -25.23 -10.68 -11.19
CA SER A 114 -25.52 -9.42 -11.90
C SER A 114 -26.24 -8.39 -11.05
N PHE A 115 -27.26 -8.80 -10.30
CA PHE A 115 -28.06 -7.90 -9.48
C PHE A 115 -27.26 -7.37 -8.28
N SER A 116 -26.57 -8.26 -7.54
CA SER A 116 -25.75 -7.87 -6.38
C SER A 116 -24.57 -7.00 -6.79
N THR A 117 -23.95 -7.27 -7.96
CA THR A 117 -22.88 -6.45 -8.53
C THR A 117 -23.39 -5.07 -8.91
N SER A 118 -24.56 -4.98 -9.55
CA SER A 118 -25.16 -3.69 -9.91
C SER A 118 -25.40 -2.82 -8.69
N ILE A 119 -25.94 -3.39 -7.60
CA ILE A 119 -26.14 -2.67 -6.35
C ILE A 119 -24.79 -2.31 -5.72
N GLY A 120 -23.86 -3.27 -5.63
CA GLY A 120 -22.55 -3.06 -5.04
C GLY A 120 -21.77 -1.93 -5.72
N LEU A 121 -21.70 -1.93 -7.05
CA LEU A 121 -21.04 -0.87 -7.81
C LEU A 121 -21.77 0.48 -7.68
N ARG A 122 -23.11 0.50 -7.57
CA ARG A 122 -23.86 1.73 -7.35
C ARG A 122 -23.58 2.34 -5.97
N VAL A 123 -23.51 1.50 -4.96
CA VAL A 123 -23.13 1.92 -3.60
C VAL A 123 -21.70 2.42 -3.59
N TYR A 124 -20.80 1.73 -4.29
CA TYR A 124 -19.42 2.14 -4.46
C TYR A 124 -19.30 3.53 -5.11
N ASP A 125 -19.94 3.77 -6.25
CA ASP A 125 -19.94 5.07 -6.93
C ASP A 125 -20.39 6.21 -6.02
N GLN A 126 -21.43 5.96 -5.20
CA GLN A 126 -21.96 6.97 -4.28
C GLN A 126 -21.03 7.24 -3.10
N LEU A 127 -20.47 6.17 -2.49
CA LEU A 127 -19.58 6.28 -1.33
C LEU A 127 -18.23 6.87 -1.70
N ALA A 128 -17.70 6.52 -2.86
CA ALA A 128 -16.39 6.99 -3.36
C ALA A 128 -16.45 8.36 -4.04
N GLY A 129 -17.64 8.97 -4.17
CA GLY A 129 -17.80 10.27 -4.82
C GLY A 129 -17.39 10.25 -6.30
N VAL A 130 -17.62 9.12 -6.99
CA VAL A 130 -17.17 8.90 -8.37
C VAL A 130 -17.76 9.96 -9.32
N LYS A 131 -16.92 10.59 -10.15
CA LYS A 131 -17.31 11.60 -11.13
C LYS A 131 -18.36 11.02 -12.09
N ARG A 132 -19.33 11.83 -12.54
CA ARG A 132 -20.46 11.36 -13.34
C ARG A 132 -20.07 10.54 -14.59
N HIS A 133 -18.96 10.90 -15.24
CA HIS A 133 -18.46 10.25 -16.45
C HIS A 133 -17.63 8.98 -16.17
N GLU A 134 -17.28 8.74 -14.91
CA GLU A 134 -16.54 7.55 -14.43
C GLU A 134 -17.47 6.51 -13.77
N ARG A 135 -18.77 6.81 -13.71
CA ARG A 135 -19.73 5.91 -13.08
C ARG A 135 -19.84 4.58 -13.80
N ARG A 136 -20.09 3.54 -13.04
CA ARG A 136 -20.26 2.18 -13.51
C ARG A 136 -21.29 2.04 -14.63
N THR A 137 -21.06 1.06 -15.49
CA THR A 137 -22.03 0.58 -16.48
C THR A 137 -22.15 -0.94 -16.37
N MET A 138 -23.39 -1.46 -16.35
CA MET A 138 -23.65 -2.90 -16.51
C MET A 138 -23.77 -3.22 -17.98
N LEU A 139 -23.13 -4.30 -18.40
CA LEU A 139 -23.03 -4.72 -19.80
C LEU A 139 -23.71 -6.09 -20.00
N SER A 140 -24.35 -6.27 -21.16
CA SER A 140 -24.76 -7.59 -21.62
C SER A 140 -23.54 -8.47 -21.92
N LYS A 141 -23.76 -9.75 -22.17
CA LYS A 141 -22.72 -10.69 -22.62
C LYS A 141 -22.05 -10.20 -23.91
N GLU A 142 -22.83 -9.78 -24.88
CA GLU A 142 -22.36 -9.30 -26.17
C GLU A 142 -21.57 -8.01 -26.06
N GLU A 143 -22.02 -7.08 -25.22
CA GLU A 143 -21.31 -5.85 -24.94
C GLU A 143 -19.99 -6.12 -24.21
N THR A 144 -19.99 -7.04 -23.23
CA THR A 144 -18.78 -7.45 -22.49
C THR A 144 -17.73 -8.02 -23.43
N LEU A 145 -18.11 -8.94 -24.32
CA LEU A 145 -17.22 -9.53 -25.33
C LEU A 145 -16.75 -8.51 -26.39
N ARG A 146 -17.53 -7.44 -26.63
CA ARG A 146 -17.09 -6.36 -27.51
C ARG A 146 -15.99 -5.51 -26.87
N TYR A 147 -16.08 -5.28 -25.57
CA TYR A 147 -15.04 -4.55 -24.82
C TYR A 147 -13.80 -5.38 -24.55
N GLU A 148 -13.96 -6.69 -24.31
CA GLU A 148 -12.84 -7.60 -24.08
C GLU A 148 -13.09 -8.95 -24.79
N PRO A 149 -12.65 -9.06 -26.06
CA PRO A 149 -12.90 -10.23 -26.90
C PRO A 149 -12.18 -11.50 -26.43
N LEU A 150 -11.14 -11.37 -25.60
CA LEU A 150 -10.39 -12.51 -25.10
C LEU A 150 -11.13 -13.29 -24.01
N LEU A 151 -12.17 -12.72 -23.39
CA LEU A 151 -12.94 -13.44 -22.38
C LEU A 151 -13.60 -14.70 -22.98
N ARG A 152 -13.55 -15.79 -22.24
CA ARG A 152 -14.29 -17.00 -22.59
C ARG A 152 -15.79 -16.75 -22.49
N SER A 153 -16.53 -17.18 -23.51
CA SER A 153 -17.97 -16.94 -23.62
C SER A 153 -18.84 -17.97 -22.92
N GLU A 154 -18.30 -19.17 -22.60
CA GLU A 154 -19.09 -20.34 -22.22
C GLU A 154 -19.96 -20.09 -20.98
N HIS A 155 -19.43 -19.53 -19.94
CA HIS A 155 -20.18 -19.25 -18.70
C HIS A 155 -20.42 -17.76 -18.46
N LEU A 156 -20.07 -16.90 -19.43
CA LEU A 156 -20.23 -15.46 -19.31
C LEU A 156 -21.70 -15.06 -19.43
N VAL A 157 -22.21 -14.30 -18.44
CA VAL A 157 -23.58 -13.76 -18.43
C VAL A 157 -23.63 -12.25 -18.65
N GLY A 158 -22.51 -11.56 -18.50
CA GLY A 158 -22.40 -10.11 -18.69
C GLY A 158 -21.16 -9.55 -18.01
N GLY A 159 -21.15 -8.24 -17.77
CA GLY A 159 -20.05 -7.58 -17.09
C GLY A 159 -20.44 -6.31 -16.35
N GLY A 160 -19.62 -5.91 -15.38
CA GLY A 160 -19.66 -4.59 -14.77
C GLY A 160 -18.41 -3.80 -15.18
N ARG A 161 -18.60 -2.61 -15.73
CA ARG A 161 -17.49 -1.72 -16.07
C ARG A 161 -17.46 -0.53 -15.12
N TYR A 162 -16.30 -0.24 -14.54
CA TYR A 162 -16.13 0.83 -13.53
C TYR A 162 -14.70 1.36 -13.57
N VAL A 163 -14.44 2.49 -12.92
CA VAL A 163 -13.12 3.12 -12.91
C VAL A 163 -12.41 2.89 -11.58
N GLU A 164 -11.17 2.45 -11.67
CA GLU A 164 -10.16 2.54 -10.62
C GLU A 164 -9.00 3.43 -11.09
N TYR A 165 -8.00 3.66 -10.25
CA TYR A 165 -6.85 4.46 -10.65
C TYR A 165 -5.58 3.61 -10.72
N LYS A 166 -4.99 3.57 -11.89
CA LYS A 166 -3.65 3.00 -12.10
C LYS A 166 -2.62 3.94 -11.53
N THR A 167 -1.59 3.40 -10.89
CA THR A 167 -0.48 4.18 -10.34
C THR A 167 0.88 3.52 -10.60
N ASP A 168 1.94 4.30 -10.47
CA ASP A 168 3.27 3.82 -10.15
C ASP A 168 3.45 4.00 -8.64
N ASP A 169 3.37 2.91 -7.89
CA ASP A 169 3.37 2.90 -6.44
C ASP A 169 4.70 3.36 -5.84
N ALA A 170 5.83 2.93 -6.43
CA ALA A 170 7.15 3.40 -6.04
C ALA A 170 7.30 4.90 -6.30
N ARG A 171 6.91 5.36 -7.49
CA ARG A 171 6.96 6.76 -7.86
C ARG A 171 6.06 7.61 -6.96
N LEU A 172 4.85 7.14 -6.64
CA LEU A 172 3.96 7.84 -5.70
C LEU A 172 4.63 8.03 -4.35
N THR A 173 5.30 6.99 -3.82
CA THR A 173 6.02 7.07 -2.55
C THR A 173 7.15 8.12 -2.61
N VAL A 174 7.93 8.13 -3.70
CA VAL A 174 9.00 9.11 -3.91
C VAL A 174 8.46 10.53 -4.03
N GLU A 175 7.33 10.74 -4.72
CA GLU A 175 6.72 12.08 -4.82
C GLU A 175 6.21 12.59 -3.46
N VAL A 176 5.66 11.70 -2.61
CA VAL A 176 5.30 12.06 -1.23
C VAL A 176 6.53 12.46 -0.41
N LEU A 177 7.65 11.70 -0.52
CA LEU A 177 8.92 12.05 0.14
C LEU A 177 9.47 13.38 -0.35
N LYS A 178 9.45 13.63 -1.67
CA LYS A 178 9.88 14.90 -2.26
C LYS A 178 9.07 16.07 -1.71
N ALA A 179 7.75 15.92 -1.61
CA ALA A 179 6.89 16.93 -1.01
C ALA A 179 7.27 17.17 0.46
N ALA A 180 7.46 16.12 1.26
CA ALA A 180 7.85 16.20 2.66
C ALA A 180 9.19 16.95 2.85
N ILE A 181 10.17 16.64 1.99
CA ILE A 181 11.48 17.30 1.98
C ILE A 181 11.34 18.78 1.56
N GLY A 182 10.44 19.09 0.64
CA GLY A 182 10.07 20.48 0.29
C GLY A 182 9.54 21.29 1.47
N TYR A 183 8.90 20.63 2.43
CA TYR A 183 8.48 21.22 3.72
C TYR A 183 9.58 21.22 4.80
N GLY A 184 10.80 20.77 4.48
CA GLY A 184 11.95 20.78 5.38
C GLY A 184 12.22 19.44 6.09
N GLY A 185 11.49 18.37 5.76
CA GLY A 185 11.75 17.03 6.27
C GLY A 185 13.09 16.47 5.77
N ARG A 186 13.67 15.53 6.52
CA ARG A 186 14.86 14.79 6.10
C ARG A 186 14.53 13.32 5.96
N ALA A 187 14.83 12.72 4.81
CA ALA A 187 14.62 11.30 4.55
C ALA A 187 15.90 10.67 4.01
N VAL A 188 16.37 9.62 4.66
CA VAL A 188 17.62 8.93 4.31
C VAL A 188 17.36 7.44 4.15
N ASN A 189 17.67 6.92 2.96
CA ASN A 189 17.65 5.51 2.63
C ASN A 189 18.98 4.80 2.99
N TYR A 190 19.05 3.48 2.86
CA TYR A 190 20.19 2.66 3.25
C TYR A 190 20.69 2.96 4.67
N THR A 191 19.75 3.25 5.57
CA THR A 191 20.02 3.57 6.97
C THR A 191 19.16 2.69 7.84
N LYS A 192 19.79 1.68 8.44
CA LYS A 192 19.10 0.63 9.21
C LYS A 192 19.04 0.99 10.69
N ALA A 193 17.85 0.89 11.29
CA ALA A 193 17.65 0.93 12.72
C ALA A 193 18.18 -0.36 13.37
N GLU A 194 19.25 -0.27 14.15
CA GLU A 194 19.86 -1.43 14.81
C GLU A 194 19.27 -1.65 16.20
N SER A 195 19.17 -0.60 17.01
CA SER A 195 18.65 -0.68 18.38
C SER A 195 17.89 0.59 18.78
N LEU A 196 17.02 0.47 19.77
CA LEU A 196 16.31 1.57 20.39
C LEU A 196 17.10 2.11 21.59
N VAL A 197 17.17 3.43 21.74
CA VAL A 197 17.83 4.10 22.87
C VAL A 197 16.79 4.50 23.88
N TYR A 198 17.03 4.13 25.15
CA TYR A 198 16.10 4.37 26.23
C TYR A 198 16.65 5.34 27.28
N HIS A 199 15.75 6.14 27.85
CA HIS A 199 16.01 6.94 29.04
C HIS A 199 14.80 6.81 30.00
N ASN A 200 15.06 6.38 31.23
CA ASN A 200 14.01 6.13 32.23
C ASN A 200 12.84 5.26 31.71
N GLY A 201 13.13 4.20 30.93
CA GLY A 201 12.16 3.29 30.39
C GLY A 201 11.34 3.86 29.21
N LYS A 202 11.68 5.06 28.73
CA LYS A 202 11.09 5.65 27.51
C LYS A 202 12.06 5.60 26.36
N VAL A 203 11.57 5.29 25.17
CA VAL A 203 12.37 5.36 23.95
C VAL A 203 12.59 6.83 23.60
N VAL A 204 13.88 7.21 23.42
CA VAL A 204 14.30 8.61 23.19
C VAL A 204 15.20 8.76 21.96
N GLY A 205 15.47 7.68 21.26
CA GLY A 205 16.32 7.68 20.08
C GLY A 205 16.47 6.29 19.47
N VAL A 206 17.23 6.23 18.39
CA VAL A 206 17.54 5.02 17.64
C VAL A 206 19.02 5.03 17.27
N GLU A 207 19.71 3.94 17.52
CA GLU A 207 21.02 3.70 16.90
C GLU A 207 20.81 3.20 15.50
N VAL A 208 21.44 3.87 14.55
CA VAL A 208 21.29 3.57 13.12
C VAL A 208 22.65 3.31 12.49
N ARG A 209 22.68 2.41 11.53
CA ARG A 209 23.86 2.15 10.71
C ARG A 209 23.58 2.58 9.28
N ASP A 210 24.44 3.43 8.75
CA ASP A 210 24.53 3.70 7.33
C ASP A 210 25.10 2.46 6.63
N VAL A 211 24.28 1.77 5.87
CA VAL A 211 24.65 0.51 5.19
C VAL A 211 25.72 0.75 4.13
N LEU A 212 25.77 1.94 3.51
CA LEU A 212 26.70 2.26 2.44
C LEU A 212 28.11 2.57 2.97
N SER A 213 28.21 3.30 4.08
CA SER A 213 29.52 3.68 4.65
C SER A 213 29.95 2.82 5.84
N GLY A 214 29.03 2.05 6.43
CA GLY A 214 29.25 1.29 7.67
C GLY A 214 29.25 2.14 8.95
N LYS A 215 29.15 3.47 8.85
CA LYS A 215 29.13 4.38 10.00
C LYS A 215 27.85 4.21 10.82
N THR A 216 27.95 4.43 12.12
CA THR A 216 26.82 4.43 13.05
C THR A 216 26.54 5.83 13.55
N TYR A 217 25.26 6.12 13.80
CA TYR A 217 24.78 7.38 14.36
C TYR A 217 23.72 7.08 15.41
N THR A 218 23.58 8.00 16.37
CA THR A 218 22.46 7.99 17.33
C THR A 218 21.54 9.15 16.97
N ILE A 219 20.33 8.84 16.46
CA ILE A 219 19.33 9.86 16.16
C ILE A 219 18.35 9.95 17.33
N ARG A 220 18.24 11.13 17.94
CA ARG A 220 17.35 11.39 19.06
C ARG A 220 16.07 12.05 18.62
N ALA A 221 14.94 11.57 19.15
CA ALA A 221 13.63 12.15 18.87
C ALA A 221 12.72 12.05 20.10
N LYS A 222 11.79 13.00 20.24
CA LYS A 222 10.77 12.99 21.30
C LYS A 222 9.73 11.91 21.08
N LYS A 223 9.38 11.65 19.82
CA LYS A 223 8.46 10.59 19.41
C LYS A 223 9.09 9.75 18.30
N ILE A 224 8.97 8.43 18.43
CA ILE A 224 9.53 7.47 17.47
C ILE A 224 8.39 6.63 16.93
N ILE A 225 8.27 6.62 15.58
CA ILE A 225 7.21 5.92 14.88
C ILE A 225 7.81 4.80 14.04
N ASN A 226 7.38 3.57 14.34
CA ASN A 226 7.68 2.37 13.60
C ASN A 226 6.64 2.22 12.47
N ALA A 227 7.06 2.50 11.23
CA ALA A 227 6.27 2.36 10.00
C ALA A 227 6.94 1.37 9.03
N THR A 228 7.60 0.33 9.57
CA THR A 228 8.45 -0.61 8.82
C THR A 228 7.67 -1.68 8.06
N GLY A 229 6.35 -1.55 7.92
CA GLY A 229 5.52 -2.47 7.12
C GLY A 229 5.66 -3.94 7.58
N PRO A 230 6.14 -4.87 6.73
CA PRO A 230 6.29 -6.27 7.12
C PRO A 230 7.22 -6.52 8.32
N TRP A 231 8.13 -5.60 8.62
CA TRP A 231 9.08 -5.68 9.74
C TRP A 231 8.62 -5.00 11.03
N VAL A 232 7.37 -4.52 11.09
CA VAL A 232 6.85 -3.81 12.29
C VAL A 232 7.02 -4.64 13.56
N ASP A 233 6.78 -5.94 13.50
CA ASP A 233 6.88 -6.82 14.66
C ASP A 233 8.32 -7.05 15.15
N GLU A 234 9.31 -7.01 14.25
CA GLU A 234 10.72 -7.12 14.66
C GLU A 234 11.13 -5.95 15.58
N LEU A 235 10.67 -4.74 15.25
CA LEU A 235 10.96 -3.58 16.08
C LEU A 235 10.15 -3.59 17.38
N ARG A 236 8.90 -4.09 17.35
CA ARG A 236 8.08 -4.32 18.55
C ARG A 236 8.69 -5.39 19.47
N GLU A 237 9.33 -6.43 18.90
CA GLU A 237 10.08 -7.43 19.66
C GLU A 237 11.32 -6.82 20.33
N LYS A 238 12.10 -6.01 19.62
CA LYS A 238 13.24 -5.27 20.17
C LYS A 238 12.83 -4.33 21.31
N ASP A 239 11.64 -3.73 21.24
CA ASP A 239 11.05 -2.89 22.29
C ASP A 239 10.43 -3.72 23.46
N GLY A 240 10.31 -5.04 23.30
CA GLY A 240 9.61 -5.89 24.26
C GLY A 240 8.10 -5.63 24.32
N SER A 241 7.54 -5.03 23.28
CA SER A 241 6.13 -4.59 23.23
C SER A 241 5.22 -5.42 22.32
N LYS A 242 5.75 -6.48 21.68
CA LYS A 242 4.94 -7.39 20.88
C LYS A 242 4.09 -8.28 21.78
N SER A 243 2.78 -8.01 21.83
CA SER A 243 1.82 -8.79 22.62
C SER A 243 0.41 -8.65 22.08
N GLY A 244 -0.44 -9.66 22.24
CA GLY A 244 -1.87 -9.68 21.95
C GLY A 244 -2.23 -9.65 20.46
N LYS A 245 -1.56 -8.82 19.68
CA LYS A 245 -1.70 -8.75 18.23
C LYS A 245 -0.34 -8.81 17.55
N SER A 246 -0.27 -9.53 16.44
CA SER A 246 0.94 -9.74 15.64
C SER A 246 0.64 -9.64 14.15
N LEU A 247 1.71 -9.51 13.35
CA LEU A 247 1.57 -9.58 11.91
C LEU A 247 1.47 -11.02 11.43
N HIS A 248 0.54 -11.26 10.53
CA HIS A 248 0.48 -12.44 9.68
C HIS A 248 0.80 -12.02 8.26
N LEU A 249 1.91 -12.50 7.71
CA LEU A 249 2.34 -12.14 6.38
C LEU A 249 1.69 -13.05 5.34
N THR A 250 1.09 -12.44 4.31
CA THR A 250 0.67 -13.17 3.11
C THR A 250 1.40 -12.64 1.89
N LYS A 251 1.77 -13.58 1.01
CA LYS A 251 2.49 -13.28 -0.24
C LYS A 251 1.50 -13.13 -1.39
N GLY A 252 1.70 -12.08 -2.18
CA GLY A 252 1.01 -11.87 -3.44
C GLY A 252 2.03 -11.68 -4.57
N ILE A 253 1.87 -12.44 -5.65
CA ILE A 253 2.77 -12.36 -6.80
C ILE A 253 2.08 -11.78 -8.02
N HIS A 254 2.86 -11.25 -8.94
CA HIS A 254 2.41 -10.83 -10.26
C HIS A 254 3.36 -11.37 -11.34
N LEU A 255 2.80 -11.73 -12.46
CA LEU A 255 3.50 -12.16 -13.66
C LEU A 255 3.39 -11.05 -14.71
N VAL A 256 4.46 -10.79 -15.44
CA VAL A 256 4.48 -9.86 -16.59
C VAL A 256 4.61 -10.66 -17.87
N ILE A 257 3.70 -10.42 -18.80
CA ILE A 257 3.56 -11.14 -20.07
C ILE A 257 3.50 -10.11 -21.19
N ASP A 258 4.22 -10.36 -22.29
CA ASP A 258 4.15 -9.50 -23.46
C ASP A 258 2.74 -9.48 -24.06
N GLN A 259 2.28 -8.32 -24.52
CA GLN A 259 0.98 -8.20 -25.19
C GLN A 259 0.86 -9.04 -26.47
N VAL A 260 1.95 -9.49 -27.09
CA VAL A 260 1.91 -10.47 -28.18
C VAL A 260 1.26 -11.78 -27.75
N HIS A 261 1.45 -12.19 -26.49
CA HIS A 261 0.87 -13.41 -25.94
C HIS A 261 -0.44 -13.16 -25.20
N PHE A 262 -0.63 -11.96 -24.64
CA PHE A 262 -1.83 -11.62 -23.90
C PHE A 262 -2.29 -10.18 -24.22
N PRO A 263 -2.92 -9.95 -25.40
CA PRO A 263 -3.29 -8.62 -25.91
C PRO A 263 -4.61 -8.10 -25.31
N LEU A 264 -4.68 -7.94 -24.00
CA LEU A 264 -5.84 -7.36 -23.34
C LEU A 264 -6.12 -5.94 -23.84
N GLN A 265 -7.40 -5.61 -24.06
CA GLN A 265 -7.85 -4.28 -24.45
C GLN A 265 -8.12 -3.35 -23.27
N GLN A 266 -8.46 -3.91 -22.11
CA GLN A 266 -8.68 -3.17 -20.87
C GLN A 266 -8.33 -4.03 -19.65
N ALA A 267 -8.25 -3.39 -18.50
CA ALA A 267 -8.01 -4.10 -17.25
C ALA A 267 -9.23 -4.96 -16.87
N VAL A 268 -8.99 -6.18 -16.42
CA VAL A 268 -10.00 -7.14 -15.99
C VAL A 268 -9.75 -7.58 -14.57
N TYR A 269 -10.79 -7.60 -13.75
CA TYR A 269 -10.79 -8.13 -12.39
C TYR A 269 -11.75 -9.30 -12.32
N PHE A 270 -11.24 -10.52 -12.20
CA PHE A 270 -12.03 -11.73 -12.33
C PHE A 270 -11.87 -12.67 -11.15
N ASP A 271 -12.92 -13.44 -10.88
CA ASP A 271 -12.92 -14.46 -9.84
C ASP A 271 -12.41 -15.81 -10.38
N VAL A 272 -11.86 -16.59 -9.47
CA VAL A 272 -11.43 -17.96 -9.72
C VAL A 272 -12.24 -18.94 -8.85
N PRO A 273 -12.31 -20.23 -9.23
CA PRO A 273 -13.17 -21.21 -8.56
C PRO A 273 -12.95 -21.33 -7.06
N ASP A 274 -11.77 -21.03 -6.55
CA ASP A 274 -11.45 -21.05 -5.11
C ASP A 274 -11.91 -19.79 -4.34
N GLY A 275 -12.62 -18.87 -5.01
CA GLY A 275 -13.17 -17.65 -4.43
C GLY A 275 -12.20 -16.48 -4.32
N ARG A 276 -10.96 -16.63 -4.78
CA ARG A 276 -10.01 -15.52 -4.90
C ARG A 276 -10.32 -14.67 -6.14
N MET A 277 -9.69 -13.50 -6.20
CA MET A 277 -9.84 -12.56 -7.31
C MET A 277 -8.47 -12.21 -7.89
N ILE A 278 -8.39 -12.17 -9.20
CA ILE A 278 -7.17 -11.86 -9.94
C ILE A 278 -7.39 -10.64 -10.83
N PHE A 279 -6.37 -9.79 -10.91
CA PHE A 279 -6.29 -8.69 -11.86
C PHE A 279 -5.45 -9.10 -13.07
N ALA A 280 -5.91 -8.76 -14.27
CA ALA A 280 -5.11 -8.75 -15.47
C ALA A 280 -5.16 -7.34 -16.05
N ILE A 281 -4.01 -6.67 -16.17
CA ILE A 281 -3.96 -5.24 -16.45
C ILE A 281 -2.95 -4.97 -17.57
N PRO A 282 -3.41 -4.41 -18.71
CA PRO A 282 -2.53 -4.00 -19.79
C PRO A 282 -1.79 -2.71 -19.41
N ARG A 283 -0.48 -2.66 -19.69
CA ARG A 283 0.34 -1.49 -19.44
C ARG A 283 1.57 -1.46 -20.35
N GLU A 284 1.70 -0.43 -21.18
CA GLU A 284 2.93 -0.14 -21.92
C GLU A 284 3.47 -1.32 -22.74
N GLY A 285 2.60 -2.02 -23.49
CA GLY A 285 2.97 -3.17 -24.31
C GLY A 285 3.11 -4.49 -23.55
N LYS A 286 2.79 -4.51 -22.28
CA LYS A 286 2.75 -5.69 -21.42
C LYS A 286 1.38 -5.86 -20.78
N THR A 287 1.09 -7.08 -20.34
CA THR A 287 -0.03 -7.37 -19.44
C THR A 287 0.53 -8.01 -18.19
N TYR A 288 0.25 -7.43 -17.02
CA TYR A 288 0.60 -8.07 -15.75
C TYR A 288 -0.62 -8.68 -15.10
N VAL A 289 -0.43 -9.84 -14.48
CA VAL A 289 -1.49 -10.66 -13.89
C VAL A 289 -1.14 -11.00 -12.44
N GLY A 290 -2.08 -10.82 -11.55
CA GLY A 290 -1.95 -11.13 -10.12
C GLY A 290 -3.24 -10.83 -9.37
N THR A 291 -3.44 -11.36 -8.17
CA THR A 291 -2.37 -11.76 -7.28
C THR A 291 -2.74 -13.04 -6.53
N THR A 292 -1.74 -13.77 -6.07
CA THR A 292 -1.94 -14.83 -5.07
C THR A 292 -2.23 -14.23 -3.69
N ASP A 293 -2.63 -15.05 -2.74
CA ASP A 293 -2.81 -14.70 -1.32
C ASP A 293 -2.45 -15.94 -0.49
N THR A 294 -1.13 -16.18 -0.33
CA THR A 294 -0.58 -17.37 0.31
C THR A 294 0.13 -17.01 1.60
N ASN A 295 -0.07 -17.80 2.66
CA ASN A 295 0.63 -17.61 3.94
C ASN A 295 2.14 -17.65 3.72
N TYR A 296 2.86 -16.73 4.33
CA TYR A 296 4.30 -16.59 4.13
C TYR A 296 5.09 -16.61 5.44
N LYS A 297 6.13 -17.44 5.47
CA LYS A 297 7.06 -17.58 6.61
C LYS A 297 8.53 -17.57 6.18
N GLY A 298 8.81 -17.20 4.92
CA GLY A 298 10.17 -17.13 4.38
C GLY A 298 10.86 -15.81 4.68
N ASP A 299 11.93 -15.55 3.93
CA ASP A 299 12.69 -14.30 4.04
C ASP A 299 11.84 -13.09 3.61
N ILE A 300 11.67 -12.13 4.53
CA ILE A 300 10.86 -10.93 4.29
C ILE A 300 11.56 -9.99 3.29
N LEU A 301 12.89 -10.01 3.22
CA LEU A 301 13.66 -9.16 2.31
C LEU A 301 13.46 -9.57 0.85
N GLU A 302 13.44 -10.88 0.60
CA GLU A 302 13.36 -11.43 -0.75
C GLU A 302 12.24 -12.48 -0.87
N PRO A 303 10.97 -12.06 -0.83
CA PRO A 303 9.86 -12.98 -1.03
C PRO A 303 9.82 -13.42 -2.49
N GLY A 304 10.44 -14.56 -2.79
CA GLY A 304 10.52 -15.12 -4.15
C GLY A 304 9.15 -15.57 -4.69
N VAL A 305 9.08 -15.70 -6.02
CA VAL A 305 7.96 -16.36 -6.72
C VAL A 305 8.30 -17.83 -6.88
N THR A 306 7.40 -18.72 -6.46
CA THR A 306 7.56 -20.17 -6.66
C THR A 306 6.90 -20.64 -7.96
N VAL A 307 7.24 -21.86 -8.39
CA VAL A 307 6.60 -22.47 -9.57
C VAL A 307 5.10 -22.63 -9.34
N GLU A 308 4.70 -23.03 -8.14
CA GLU A 308 3.28 -23.19 -7.78
C GLU A 308 2.51 -21.86 -7.83
N ASP A 309 3.13 -20.76 -7.41
CA ASP A 309 2.52 -19.42 -7.53
C ASP A 309 2.31 -19.05 -9.01
N GLN A 310 3.32 -19.31 -9.86
CA GLN A 310 3.27 -19.02 -11.28
C GLN A 310 2.22 -19.85 -12.00
N ASP A 311 2.24 -21.17 -11.79
CA ASP A 311 1.29 -22.12 -12.39
C ASP A 311 -0.14 -21.76 -12.02
N TYR A 312 -0.40 -21.40 -10.75
CA TYR A 312 -1.71 -20.97 -10.29
C TYR A 312 -2.24 -19.75 -11.08
N ILE A 313 -1.41 -18.72 -11.27
CA ILE A 313 -1.82 -17.51 -12.00
C ILE A 313 -2.02 -17.82 -13.49
N LEU A 314 -1.15 -18.61 -14.11
CA LEU A 314 -1.26 -18.99 -15.52
C LEU A 314 -2.52 -19.83 -15.76
N GLU A 315 -2.79 -20.82 -14.91
CA GLU A 315 -3.98 -21.67 -14.99
C GLU A 315 -5.26 -20.85 -14.86
N ALA A 316 -5.36 -20.00 -13.83
CA ALA A 316 -6.51 -19.12 -13.62
C ALA A 316 -6.75 -18.19 -14.81
N THR A 317 -5.67 -17.68 -15.41
CA THR A 317 -5.78 -16.80 -16.59
C THR A 317 -6.26 -17.59 -17.81
N ASN A 318 -5.71 -18.75 -18.07
CA ASN A 318 -6.12 -19.62 -19.20
C ASN A 318 -7.56 -20.14 -19.04
N GLN A 319 -8.06 -20.25 -17.81
CA GLN A 319 -9.46 -20.59 -17.56
C GLN A 319 -10.43 -19.45 -17.88
N MET A 320 -10.02 -18.20 -17.64
CA MET A 320 -10.88 -17.02 -17.88
C MET A 320 -10.82 -16.52 -19.31
N PHE A 321 -9.67 -16.63 -19.97
CA PHE A 321 -9.42 -16.04 -21.28
C PHE A 321 -9.12 -17.09 -22.35
N ASN A 322 -9.42 -16.76 -23.61
CA ASN A 322 -9.08 -17.56 -24.79
C ASN A 322 -7.60 -17.37 -25.17
N VAL A 323 -6.71 -17.75 -24.27
CA VAL A 323 -5.25 -17.72 -24.44
C VAL A 323 -4.64 -19.03 -23.94
N GLU A 324 -3.43 -19.33 -24.37
CA GLU A 324 -2.62 -20.47 -23.92
C GLU A 324 -1.30 -19.96 -23.36
N LEU A 325 -1.38 -19.33 -22.18
CA LEU A 325 -0.18 -18.84 -21.49
C LEU A 325 0.58 -20.00 -20.88
N ARG A 326 1.90 -19.95 -21.01
CA ARG A 326 2.86 -20.93 -20.50
C ARG A 326 3.99 -20.25 -19.75
N PRO A 327 4.77 -20.97 -18.93
CA PRO A 327 5.89 -20.39 -18.18
C PRO A 327 6.89 -19.59 -19.04
N GLU A 328 7.15 -20.04 -20.28
CA GLU A 328 8.06 -19.34 -21.20
C GLU A 328 7.55 -17.99 -21.71
N HIS A 329 6.27 -17.67 -21.53
CA HIS A 329 5.68 -16.36 -21.86
C HIS A 329 5.84 -15.33 -20.74
N VAL A 330 6.33 -15.74 -19.56
CA VAL A 330 6.56 -14.87 -18.41
C VAL A 330 7.93 -14.21 -18.53
N GLU A 331 7.94 -12.91 -18.79
CA GLU A 331 9.18 -12.14 -18.94
C GLU A 331 9.79 -11.70 -17.62
N SER A 332 8.94 -11.37 -16.65
CA SER A 332 9.38 -10.98 -15.32
C SER A 332 8.28 -11.18 -14.28
N THR A 333 8.66 -11.11 -13.02
CA THR A 333 7.75 -11.29 -11.89
C THR A 333 8.09 -10.33 -10.77
N TRP A 334 7.10 -10.03 -9.92
CA TRP A 334 7.37 -9.44 -8.62
C TRP A 334 6.49 -10.05 -7.54
N SER A 335 6.97 -9.99 -6.33
CA SER A 335 6.32 -10.54 -5.15
C SER A 335 6.31 -9.53 -4.02
N GLY A 336 5.18 -9.34 -3.37
CA GLY A 336 5.01 -8.43 -2.24
C GLY A 336 4.35 -9.12 -1.05
N LEU A 337 4.68 -8.64 0.16
CA LEU A 337 4.10 -9.14 1.39
C LEU A 337 3.02 -8.19 1.92
N ARG A 338 1.88 -8.74 2.33
CA ARG A 338 0.82 -8.01 3.02
C ARG A 338 0.95 -8.26 4.52
N PRO A 339 1.20 -7.22 5.32
CA PRO A 339 1.21 -7.33 6.77
C PRO A 339 -0.23 -7.27 7.29
N LEU A 340 -0.90 -8.41 7.37
CA LEU A 340 -2.24 -8.52 7.95
C LEU A 340 -2.13 -8.61 9.47
N ILE A 341 -3.14 -8.14 10.18
CA ILE A 341 -3.14 -8.16 11.64
C ILE A 341 -3.92 -9.36 12.15
N HIS A 342 -3.26 -10.20 12.90
CA HIS A 342 -3.81 -11.33 13.64
C HIS A 342 -3.90 -10.98 15.13
N GLU A 343 -5.01 -11.36 15.75
CA GLU A 343 -5.22 -11.21 17.20
C GLU A 343 -5.10 -12.58 17.86
N ASP A 344 -4.29 -12.68 18.92
CA ASP A 344 -4.04 -13.92 19.63
C ASP A 344 -5.36 -14.54 20.13
N GLY A 345 -5.54 -15.84 19.86
CA GLY A 345 -6.74 -16.58 20.23
C GLY A 345 -7.88 -16.53 19.21
N LYS A 346 -7.74 -15.77 18.11
CA LYS A 346 -8.69 -15.78 16.99
C LYS A 346 -8.26 -16.73 15.88
N ASP A 347 -9.24 -17.18 15.08
CA ASP A 347 -8.97 -18.02 13.92
C ASP A 347 -8.18 -17.24 12.86
N PRO A 348 -7.17 -17.84 12.19
CA PRO A 348 -6.44 -17.20 11.09
C PRO A 348 -7.30 -16.69 9.93
N SER A 349 -8.54 -17.20 9.78
CA SER A 349 -9.50 -16.66 8.80
C SER A 349 -10.04 -15.27 9.16
N GLU A 350 -9.88 -14.82 10.41
CA GLU A 350 -10.34 -13.52 10.92
C GLU A 350 -9.28 -12.40 10.81
N LEU A 351 -8.31 -12.54 9.88
CA LEU A 351 -7.25 -11.55 9.69
C LEU A 351 -7.80 -10.17 9.30
N SER A 352 -7.42 -9.15 10.06
CA SER A 352 -7.81 -7.78 9.78
C SER A 352 -6.95 -7.15 8.69
N ARG A 353 -7.61 -6.48 7.74
CA ARG A 353 -6.98 -5.65 6.70
C ARG A 353 -7.04 -4.15 7.03
N LYS A 354 -7.54 -3.80 8.21
CA LYS A 354 -7.54 -2.43 8.72
C LYS A 354 -6.13 -2.09 9.21
N ASP A 355 -5.82 -0.82 9.20
CA ASP A 355 -4.62 -0.34 9.87
C ASP A 355 -4.87 -0.23 11.37
N GLU A 356 -3.84 -0.48 12.15
CA GLU A 356 -3.86 -0.32 13.61
C GLU A 356 -2.60 0.41 14.10
N ILE A 357 -2.78 1.17 15.17
CA ILE A 357 -1.70 1.88 15.85
C ILE A 357 -1.52 1.25 17.23
N PHE A 358 -0.30 0.81 17.51
CA PHE A 358 0.10 0.26 18.81
C PHE A 358 1.00 1.26 19.51
N ILE A 359 0.70 1.59 20.77
CA ILE A 359 1.54 2.45 21.60
C ILE A 359 2.07 1.60 22.76
N SER A 360 3.39 1.46 22.83
CA SER A 360 4.03 0.69 23.87
C SER A 360 4.19 1.48 25.18
N LYS A 361 4.53 0.78 26.26
CA LYS A 361 4.86 1.41 27.54
C LYS A 361 6.11 2.31 27.44
N SER A 362 7.04 2.00 26.54
CA SER A 362 8.22 2.82 26.27
C SER A 362 7.89 4.11 25.49
N GLY A 363 6.70 4.19 24.86
CA GLY A 363 6.29 5.28 24.01
C GLY A 363 6.58 5.04 22.52
N LEU A 364 7.11 3.88 22.12
CA LEU A 364 7.22 3.51 20.71
C LEU A 364 5.81 3.40 20.10
N MET A 365 5.57 4.13 19.02
CA MET A 365 4.32 4.08 18.27
C MET A 365 4.53 3.23 17.01
N SER A 366 3.78 2.15 16.85
CA SER A 366 3.87 1.28 15.67
C SER A 366 2.58 1.33 14.87
N ILE A 367 2.67 1.53 13.56
CA ILE A 367 1.53 1.49 12.66
C ILE A 367 1.68 0.33 11.68
N ALA A 368 0.65 -0.49 11.56
CA ALA A 368 0.67 -1.69 10.74
C ALA A 368 -0.65 -1.89 10.01
N GLY A 369 -0.64 -2.73 8.96
CA GLY A 369 -1.81 -3.02 8.14
C GLY A 369 -2.14 -1.88 7.17
N GLY A 370 -3.43 -1.80 6.79
CA GLY A 370 -3.92 -0.79 5.87
C GLY A 370 -3.62 -1.08 4.39
N LYS A 371 -3.83 -0.09 3.56
CA LYS A 371 -3.66 -0.15 2.11
C LYS A 371 -2.93 1.08 1.59
N LEU A 372 -2.28 0.91 0.42
CA LEU A 372 -1.67 2.01 -0.33
C LEU A 372 -2.62 3.21 -0.45
N THR A 373 -3.87 3.00 -0.85
CA THR A 373 -4.87 4.06 -1.03
C THR A 373 -5.11 4.90 0.23
N GLY A 374 -5.06 4.27 1.41
CA GLY A 374 -5.36 4.93 2.69
C GLY A 374 -4.15 5.56 3.40
N TYR A 375 -2.97 5.57 2.78
CA TYR A 375 -1.72 5.98 3.42
C TYR A 375 -1.78 7.37 4.08
N ARG A 376 -2.42 8.32 3.40
CA ARG A 376 -2.55 9.71 3.87
C ARG A 376 -3.37 9.76 5.16
N LYS A 377 -4.51 9.06 5.19
CA LYS A 377 -5.38 9.02 6.38
C LYS A 377 -4.74 8.25 7.54
N MET A 378 -3.97 7.21 7.25
CA MET A 378 -3.16 6.51 8.24
C MET A 378 -2.14 7.45 8.88
N ALA A 379 -1.43 8.23 8.06
CA ALA A 379 -0.46 9.23 8.52
C ALA A 379 -1.14 10.34 9.35
N GLU A 380 -2.26 10.87 8.90
CA GLU A 380 -3.05 11.86 9.63
C GLU A 380 -3.43 11.34 11.03
N ARG A 381 -3.95 10.11 11.14
CA ARG A 381 -4.35 9.53 12.45
C ARG A 381 -3.20 9.43 13.44
N ILE A 382 -2.05 8.92 13.03
CA ILE A 382 -0.92 8.76 13.95
C ILE A 382 -0.32 10.10 14.35
N ILE A 383 -0.28 11.08 13.43
CA ILE A 383 0.26 12.41 13.74
C ILE A 383 -0.75 13.24 14.56
N ASP A 384 -2.05 13.03 14.43
CA ASP A 384 -3.04 13.60 15.36
C ASP A 384 -2.78 13.13 16.80
N MET A 385 -2.48 11.83 17.00
CA MET A 385 -2.12 11.30 18.32
C MET A 385 -0.82 11.91 18.83
N VAL A 386 0.19 12.07 17.98
CA VAL A 386 1.47 12.73 18.32
C VAL A 386 1.23 14.19 18.70
N ALA A 387 0.41 14.92 17.96
CA ALA A 387 0.08 16.33 18.24
C ALA A 387 -0.65 16.48 19.59
N GLU A 388 -1.58 15.58 19.92
CA GLU A 388 -2.26 15.60 21.23
C GLU A 388 -1.30 15.25 22.38
N GLN A 389 -0.35 14.33 22.16
CA GLN A 389 0.70 14.07 23.16
C GLN A 389 1.58 15.31 23.39
N PHE A 390 2.03 16.02 22.35
CA PHE A 390 2.80 17.25 22.51
C PHE A 390 2.02 18.35 23.22
N LYS A 391 0.73 18.45 22.94
CA LYS A 391 -0.15 19.41 23.62
C LYS A 391 -0.26 19.09 25.11
N THR A 392 -0.40 17.82 25.46
CA THR A 392 -0.56 17.37 26.86
C THR A 392 0.75 17.41 27.65
N GLU A 393 1.86 16.99 27.03
CA GLU A 393 3.15 16.84 27.69
C GLU A 393 3.98 18.16 27.72
N GLU A 394 3.88 18.97 26.67
CA GLU A 394 4.74 20.13 26.47
C GLU A 394 3.95 21.45 26.25
N ASN A 395 2.63 21.41 26.27
CA ASN A 395 1.75 22.54 25.91
C ASN A 395 2.06 23.13 24.51
N ARG A 396 2.51 22.27 23.58
CA ARG A 396 2.80 22.63 22.18
C ARG A 396 1.60 22.27 21.29
N ILE A 397 1.10 23.26 20.59
CA ILE A 397 -0.05 23.10 19.69
C ILE A 397 0.46 23.09 18.25
N TYR A 398 0.08 22.05 17.50
CA TYR A 398 0.36 21.93 16.08
C TYR A 398 -0.92 22.11 15.25
N LEU A 399 -0.75 22.50 13.98
CA LEU A 399 -1.86 22.65 13.05
C LEU A 399 -2.51 21.29 12.76
N ALA A 400 -3.77 21.31 12.32
CA ALA A 400 -4.43 20.15 11.79
C ALA A 400 -3.77 19.70 10.46
N SER A 401 -3.98 18.44 10.08
CA SER A 401 -3.50 17.93 8.79
C SER A 401 -4.05 18.75 7.62
N ARG A 402 -3.19 19.04 6.68
CA ARG A 402 -3.50 19.69 5.41
C ARG A 402 -3.07 18.88 4.19
N THR A 403 -2.67 17.63 4.39
CA THR A 403 -2.13 16.77 3.33
C THR A 403 -3.15 16.43 2.25
N HIS A 404 -4.43 16.64 2.49
CA HIS A 404 -5.47 16.50 1.47
C HIS A 404 -5.40 17.57 0.37
N ASP A 405 -4.77 18.72 0.63
CA ASP A 405 -4.62 19.85 -0.30
C ASP A 405 -3.17 20.04 -0.79
N ILE A 406 -2.25 19.13 -0.43
CA ILE A 406 -0.85 19.22 -0.85
C ILE A 406 -0.67 18.53 -2.20
N LEU A 407 -0.47 19.32 -3.25
CA LEU A 407 -0.09 18.80 -4.57
C LEU A 407 1.32 18.20 -4.50
N LEU A 408 1.47 17.00 -5.05
CA LEU A 408 2.77 16.36 -5.18
C LEU A 408 3.50 16.90 -6.42
N GLY A 409 4.84 16.97 -6.36
CA GLY A 409 5.65 17.57 -7.40
C GLY A 409 5.40 16.96 -8.79
N GLY A 410 5.02 17.79 -9.78
CA GLY A 410 4.65 17.38 -11.13
C GLY A 410 3.14 17.25 -11.35
N GLY A 411 2.32 17.51 -10.33
CA GLY A 411 0.85 17.57 -10.42
C GLY A 411 0.34 18.92 -10.84
#